data_409816e6a52cb55750c3a6f665493467
#
_entry.id   409816e6a52cb55750c3a6f665493467
#
_cell.length_a   1.000
_cell.length_b   1.000
_cell.length_c   1.000
_cell.angle_alpha   90.00
_cell.angle_beta   90.00
_cell.angle_gamma   90.00
#
_symmetry.space_group_name_H-M   'P 1'
#
loop_
_entity.id
_entity.type
_entity.pdbx_description
1 polymer ?
#
loop_
_entity_poly.entity_id
_entity_poly.type
_entity_poly.pdbx_seq_one_letter_code
_entity_poly.pdbx_strand_id
1 'polypeptide(L)'
;MSLPESKHPESATLRFHPAGGVVTPEQWLALGQAAREHGDGNVYLEQHSVIGLRGVANAQVLGDVPLPTTAAHVLASPLSLRARQVAQRIAEALADVDQDAPAIARAALFGVDSGAGDLLTHGVSAGLQLSGDEAEHDEDTVAARLIRDGEPTGPLLGLADAISQLVDFAEKVSAEHLQDLERVSDAAGSAPTSPALPIGWLTEHTKPGRVDLGAGLQDGVLPGEYAGLIAQLGVSISVTPWRGLVIHDLAEGDADVVLRVLAPRGFIFDANSPALGHR
;
A
#
# COMPACT_ATOMS: atom_id res chain seq x y z
N MET A 1 31.88 7.76 -41.76
CA MET A 1 32.26 8.18 -40.41
C MET A 1 30.98 8.15 -39.61
N SER A 2 30.66 6.96 -39.02
CA SER A 2 29.44 6.71 -38.29
C SER A 2 29.67 7.18 -36.84
N LEU A 3 28.79 8.05 -36.37
CA LEU A 3 28.77 8.47 -34.96
C LEU A 3 28.43 7.25 -34.09
N PRO A 4 29.09 7.06 -32.94
CA PRO A 4 28.73 6.01 -32.01
C PRO A 4 27.35 6.31 -31.43
N GLU A 5 26.41 5.38 -31.60
CA GLU A 5 25.14 5.36 -30.84
C GLU A 5 25.51 5.35 -29.35
N SER A 6 25.24 6.44 -28.66
CA SER A 6 25.29 6.48 -27.20
C SER A 6 24.17 5.61 -26.67
N LYS A 7 24.49 4.37 -26.33
CA LYS A 7 23.65 3.54 -25.47
C LYS A 7 23.64 4.21 -24.09
N HIS A 8 22.70 5.11 -23.86
CA HIS A 8 22.30 5.41 -22.50
C HIS A 8 21.73 4.12 -21.93
N PRO A 9 22.21 3.62 -20.79
CA PRO A 9 21.56 2.50 -20.12
C PRO A 9 20.11 2.89 -19.91
N GLU A 10 19.18 2.06 -20.39
CA GLU A 10 17.74 2.27 -20.16
C GLU A 10 17.53 2.32 -18.66
N SER A 11 17.19 3.49 -18.15
CA SER A 11 16.90 3.67 -16.74
C SER A 11 15.59 2.96 -16.41
N ALA A 12 15.65 2.01 -15.49
CA ALA A 12 14.49 1.23 -15.06
C ALA A 12 13.69 1.97 -13.97
N THR A 13 12.41 1.65 -13.90
CA THR A 13 11.57 1.96 -12.73
C THR A 13 11.42 0.69 -11.91
N LEU A 14 11.82 0.74 -10.64
CA LEU A 14 11.58 -0.33 -9.68
C LEU A 14 10.30 -0.04 -8.91
N ARG A 15 9.49 -1.08 -8.68
CA ARG A 15 8.25 -0.98 -7.91
C ARG A 15 8.28 -1.98 -6.76
N PHE A 16 7.86 -1.52 -5.59
CA PHE A 16 7.75 -2.30 -4.36
C PHE A 16 6.29 -2.33 -3.92
N HIS A 17 5.87 -3.49 -3.41
CA HIS A 17 4.50 -3.75 -3.00
C HIS A 17 4.48 -4.09 -1.49
N PRO A 18 4.52 -3.08 -0.60
CA PRO A 18 4.42 -3.33 0.82
C PRO A 18 3.05 -3.90 1.18
N ALA A 19 3.02 -5.03 1.86
CA ALA A 19 1.78 -5.67 2.27
C ALA A 19 0.95 -4.74 3.18
N GLY A 20 -0.31 -4.51 2.82
CA GLY A 20 -1.18 -3.55 3.50
C GLY A 20 -0.68 -2.10 3.44
N GLY A 21 0.26 -1.78 2.53
CA GLY A 21 0.89 -0.48 2.41
C GLY A 21 1.90 -0.16 3.53
N VAL A 22 2.14 -1.06 4.48
CA VAL A 22 2.94 -0.79 5.69
C VAL A 22 4.43 -0.78 5.37
N VAL A 23 5.10 0.30 5.75
CA VAL A 23 6.55 0.50 5.58
C VAL A 23 7.18 0.85 6.92
N THR A 24 8.21 0.09 7.31
CA THR A 24 8.92 0.31 8.56
C THR A 24 9.90 1.49 8.46
N PRO A 25 10.37 2.04 9.59
CA PRO A 25 11.38 3.09 9.59
C PRO A 25 12.65 2.70 8.81
N GLU A 26 13.12 1.46 8.97
CA GLU A 26 14.30 0.93 8.28
C GLU A 26 14.09 0.86 6.76
N GLN A 27 12.89 0.46 6.34
CA GLN A 27 12.52 0.42 4.93
C GLN A 27 12.45 1.82 4.31
N TRP A 28 11.88 2.80 5.03
CA TRP A 28 11.87 4.20 4.59
C TRP A 28 13.29 4.77 4.45
N LEU A 29 14.18 4.45 5.39
CA LEU A 29 15.58 4.87 5.32
C LEU A 29 16.26 4.28 4.09
N ALA A 30 16.09 2.97 3.85
CA ALA A 30 16.65 2.27 2.70
C ALA A 30 16.10 2.80 1.37
N LEU A 31 14.78 3.05 1.26
CA LEU A 31 14.16 3.67 0.08
C LEU A 31 14.74 5.05 -0.21
N GLY A 32 14.86 5.90 0.81
CA GLY A 32 15.41 7.24 0.67
C GLY A 32 16.89 7.22 0.25
N GLN A 33 17.67 6.29 0.77
CA GLN A 33 19.06 6.09 0.37
C GLN A 33 19.14 5.59 -1.08
N ALA A 34 18.41 4.54 -1.44
CA ALA A 34 18.38 3.98 -2.78
C ALA A 34 17.94 5.01 -3.83
N ALA A 35 16.93 5.84 -3.52
CA ALA A 35 16.49 6.91 -4.40
C ALA A 35 17.61 7.91 -4.72
N ARG A 36 18.39 8.34 -3.70
CA ARG A 36 19.46 9.33 -3.85
C ARG A 36 20.72 8.77 -4.51
N GLU A 37 21.08 7.52 -4.22
CA GLU A 37 22.34 6.93 -4.68
C GLU A 37 22.21 6.29 -6.06
N HIS A 38 21.02 5.80 -6.40
CA HIS A 38 20.81 4.92 -7.56
C HIS A 38 19.66 5.36 -8.47
N GLY A 39 18.79 6.26 -8.01
CA GLY A 39 17.64 6.77 -8.76
C GLY A 39 17.76 8.25 -9.12
N ASP A 40 16.62 8.86 -9.39
CA ASP A 40 16.49 10.30 -9.68
C ASP A 40 16.41 11.19 -8.43
N GLY A 41 16.60 10.62 -7.25
CA GLY A 41 16.57 11.31 -5.95
C GLY A 41 15.21 11.29 -5.26
N ASN A 42 14.16 10.70 -5.88
CA ASN A 42 12.81 10.69 -5.36
C ASN A 42 12.25 9.29 -5.15
N VAL A 43 11.40 9.16 -4.16
CA VAL A 43 10.49 8.03 -3.95
C VAL A 43 9.11 8.43 -4.47
N TYR A 44 8.47 7.59 -5.23
CA TYR A 44 7.16 7.84 -5.84
C TYR A 44 6.09 7.01 -5.17
N LEU A 45 5.08 7.65 -4.61
CA LEU A 45 3.88 6.98 -4.14
C LEU A 45 2.93 6.86 -5.33
N GLU A 46 2.74 5.64 -5.78
CA GLU A 46 1.85 5.33 -6.90
C GLU A 46 0.49 4.84 -6.37
N GLN A 47 -0.51 4.65 -7.25
CA GLN A 47 -1.80 4.08 -6.88
C GLN A 47 -1.62 2.68 -6.29
N HIS A 48 -2.64 2.20 -5.57
CA HIS A 48 -2.64 0.88 -4.94
C HIS A 48 -1.47 0.65 -3.96
N SER A 49 -1.04 1.70 -3.25
CA SER A 49 0.04 1.62 -2.25
C SER A 49 1.40 1.17 -2.83
N VAL A 50 1.61 1.31 -4.13
CA VAL A 50 2.89 0.98 -4.77
C VAL A 50 3.91 2.08 -4.50
N ILE A 51 5.15 1.67 -4.26
CA ILE A 51 6.29 2.58 -4.11
C ILE A 51 7.22 2.40 -5.31
N GLY A 52 7.48 3.49 -6.03
CA GLY A 52 8.36 3.53 -7.19
C GLY A 52 9.71 4.19 -6.92
N LEU A 53 10.79 3.64 -7.48
CA LEU A 53 12.08 4.32 -7.67
C LEU A 53 12.34 4.43 -9.17
N ARG A 54 12.59 5.64 -9.66
CA ARG A 54 12.79 5.92 -11.09
C ARG A 54 14.25 6.26 -11.38
N GLY A 55 14.64 6.09 -12.63
CA GLY A 55 16.00 6.41 -13.04
C GLY A 55 17.06 5.41 -12.59
N VAL A 56 16.68 4.22 -12.17
CA VAL A 56 17.58 3.22 -11.60
C VAL A 56 18.42 2.58 -12.72
N ALA A 57 19.72 2.78 -12.66
CA ALA A 57 20.65 2.24 -13.66
C ALA A 57 21.12 0.80 -13.36
N ASN A 58 20.95 0.33 -12.10
CA ASN A 58 21.44 -0.97 -11.66
C ASN A 58 20.41 -1.72 -10.82
N ALA A 59 19.97 -2.87 -11.28
CA ALA A 59 19.01 -3.74 -10.58
C ALA A 59 19.55 -4.34 -9.25
N GLN A 60 20.87 -4.27 -8.98
CA GLN A 60 21.44 -4.72 -7.71
C GLN A 60 20.91 -3.95 -6.50
N VAL A 61 20.38 -2.76 -6.71
CA VAL A 61 19.65 -1.95 -5.69
C VAL A 61 18.48 -2.71 -5.05
N LEU A 62 17.92 -3.70 -5.74
CA LEU A 62 16.84 -4.56 -5.20
C LEU A 62 17.25 -5.28 -3.90
N GLY A 63 18.54 -5.60 -3.73
CA GLY A 63 19.04 -6.24 -2.51
C GLY A 63 19.21 -5.28 -1.31
N ASP A 64 19.26 -3.97 -1.57
CA ASP A 64 19.50 -2.96 -0.55
C ASP A 64 18.21 -2.43 0.09
N VAL A 65 17.06 -2.64 -0.57
CA VAL A 65 15.75 -2.24 -0.03
C VAL A 65 15.00 -3.49 0.42
N PRO A 66 14.75 -3.67 1.72
CA PRO A 66 14.10 -4.87 2.27
C PRO A 66 12.56 -4.80 2.08
N LEU A 67 12.13 -4.61 0.84
CA LEU A 67 10.73 -4.60 0.42
C LEU A 67 10.53 -5.55 -0.77
N PRO A 68 9.42 -6.29 -0.83
CA PRO A 68 9.16 -7.20 -1.94
C PRO A 68 8.87 -6.44 -3.23
N THR A 69 9.48 -6.90 -4.33
CA THR A 69 9.23 -6.41 -5.69
C THR A 69 8.40 -7.39 -6.52
N THR A 70 8.32 -8.64 -6.08
CA THR A 70 7.69 -9.75 -6.80
C THR A 70 6.61 -10.46 -5.99
N ALA A 71 6.38 -10.06 -4.74
CA ALA A 71 5.35 -10.64 -3.90
C ALA A 71 3.93 -10.28 -4.38
N ALA A 72 2.95 -11.05 -3.93
CA ALA A 72 1.55 -10.74 -4.13
C ALA A 72 1.23 -9.31 -3.65
N HIS A 73 0.49 -8.57 -4.46
CA HIS A 73 0.09 -7.21 -4.14
C HIS A 73 -1.16 -7.24 -3.26
N VAL A 74 -1.01 -6.98 -1.98
CA VAL A 74 -2.10 -7.04 -0.98
C VAL A 74 -2.33 -5.65 -0.38
N LEU A 75 -3.45 -5.03 -0.72
CA LEU A 75 -3.91 -3.77 -0.13
C LEU A 75 -4.54 -3.99 1.25
N ALA A 76 -4.61 -2.95 2.05
CA ALA A 76 -5.44 -2.92 3.25
C ALA A 76 -6.11 -1.55 3.42
N SER A 77 -7.26 -1.52 4.08
CA SER A 77 -7.84 -0.29 4.61
C SER A 77 -6.81 0.39 5.52
N PRO A 78 -6.28 1.56 5.13
CA PRO A 78 -5.07 2.09 5.77
C PRO A 78 -5.29 2.55 7.22
N LEU A 79 -6.52 2.91 7.60
CA LEU A 79 -6.84 3.32 8.96
C LEU A 79 -7.12 2.14 9.90
N SER A 80 -7.34 0.95 9.38
CA SER A 80 -7.57 -0.26 10.17
C SER A 80 -6.26 -0.98 10.48
N LEU A 81 -5.86 -1.01 11.75
CA LEU A 81 -4.69 -1.79 12.19
C LEU A 81 -4.89 -3.28 11.87
N ARG A 82 -6.10 -3.79 12.13
CA ARG A 82 -6.46 -5.19 11.87
C ARG A 82 -6.36 -5.53 10.39
N ALA A 83 -6.90 -4.69 9.50
CA ALA A 83 -6.82 -4.93 8.07
C ALA A 83 -5.36 -4.99 7.58
N ARG A 84 -4.49 -4.10 8.08
CA ARG A 84 -3.05 -4.10 7.77
C ARG A 84 -2.35 -5.37 8.26
N GLN A 85 -2.66 -5.85 9.47
CA GLN A 85 -2.10 -7.09 10.02
C GLN A 85 -2.58 -8.32 9.22
N VAL A 86 -3.87 -8.38 8.88
CA VAL A 86 -4.42 -9.46 8.05
C VAL A 86 -3.80 -9.45 6.66
N ALA A 87 -3.58 -8.28 6.05
CA ALA A 87 -2.91 -8.17 4.76
C ALA A 87 -1.47 -8.71 4.78
N GLN A 88 -0.73 -8.47 5.86
CA GLN A 88 0.60 -9.07 6.04
C GLN A 88 0.54 -10.59 6.11
N ARG A 89 -0.39 -11.15 6.88
CA ARG A 89 -0.61 -12.63 6.96
C ARG A 89 -0.99 -13.22 5.61
N ILE A 90 -1.84 -12.54 4.84
CA ILE A 90 -2.19 -12.99 3.49
C ILE A 90 -0.96 -12.95 2.58
N ALA A 91 -0.17 -11.88 2.62
CA ALA A 91 1.05 -11.78 1.81
C ALA A 91 2.06 -12.87 2.14
N GLU A 92 2.24 -13.22 3.43
CA GLU A 92 3.07 -14.34 3.87
C GLU A 92 2.54 -15.68 3.34
N ALA A 93 1.24 -15.94 3.49
CA ALA A 93 0.62 -17.17 3.00
C ALA A 93 0.69 -17.31 1.46
N LEU A 94 0.55 -16.20 0.73
CA LEU A 94 0.67 -16.18 -0.74
C LEU A 94 2.13 -16.33 -1.20
N ALA A 95 3.11 -15.93 -0.40
CA ALA A 95 4.52 -16.09 -0.74
C ALA A 95 4.93 -17.57 -0.82
N ASP A 96 4.33 -18.43 -0.01
CA ASP A 96 4.57 -19.88 -0.06
C ASP A 96 4.00 -20.51 -1.34
N VAL A 97 2.86 -19.99 -1.83
CA VAL A 97 2.24 -20.41 -3.10
C VAL A 97 3.04 -19.94 -4.31
N ASP A 98 3.63 -18.74 -4.25
CA ASP A 98 4.32 -18.10 -5.38
C ASP A 98 5.59 -18.85 -5.84
N GLN A 99 6.13 -19.76 -5.04
CA GLN A 99 7.26 -20.59 -5.44
C GLN A 99 6.88 -21.57 -6.58
N ASP A 100 5.62 -22.03 -6.61
CA ASP A 100 5.10 -22.97 -7.60
C ASP A 100 4.24 -22.29 -8.70
N ALA A 101 3.72 -21.08 -8.48
CA ALA A 101 2.81 -20.39 -9.39
C ALA A 101 3.09 -18.87 -9.54
N PRO A 102 4.28 -18.48 -10.02
CA PRO A 102 4.76 -17.09 -9.98
C PRO A 102 3.94 -16.07 -10.80
N ALA A 103 3.06 -16.51 -11.69
CA ALA A 103 2.29 -15.60 -12.56
C ALA A 103 1.02 -15.07 -11.88
N ILE A 104 0.41 -15.84 -11.00
CA ILE A 104 -0.93 -15.56 -10.44
C ILE A 104 -0.86 -14.47 -9.36
N ALA A 105 0.10 -14.60 -8.45
CA ALA A 105 0.27 -13.65 -7.36
C ALA A 105 0.63 -12.24 -7.83
N ARG A 106 1.21 -12.12 -9.04
CA ARG A 106 1.63 -10.83 -9.61
C ARG A 106 0.55 -10.09 -10.39
N ALA A 107 -0.42 -10.82 -10.94
CA ALA A 107 -1.46 -10.25 -11.79
C ALA A 107 -2.73 -9.87 -11.01
N ALA A 108 -3.00 -10.51 -9.88
CA ALA A 108 -4.17 -10.24 -9.07
C ALA A 108 -3.89 -9.17 -8.01
N LEU A 109 -4.78 -8.19 -7.90
CA LEU A 109 -4.77 -7.24 -6.80
C LEU A 109 -5.60 -7.81 -5.66
N PHE A 110 -4.94 -8.17 -4.57
CA PHE A 110 -5.60 -8.62 -3.35
C PHE A 110 -5.94 -7.44 -2.43
N GLY A 111 -6.93 -7.60 -1.56
CA GLY A 111 -7.29 -6.53 -0.64
C GLY A 111 -7.94 -7.03 0.65
N VAL A 112 -7.73 -6.28 1.73
CA VAL A 112 -8.38 -6.46 3.03
C VAL A 112 -9.12 -5.19 3.39
N ASP A 113 -10.42 -5.20 3.18
CA ASP A 113 -11.33 -4.12 3.54
C ASP A 113 -11.72 -4.24 5.02
N SER A 114 -11.72 -3.13 5.75
CA SER A 114 -12.06 -3.08 7.18
C SER A 114 -13.54 -3.33 7.48
N GLY A 115 -14.38 -3.42 6.45
CA GLY A 115 -15.84 -3.40 6.55
C GLY A 115 -16.44 -2.05 6.14
N ALA A 116 -15.62 -1.02 5.97
CA ALA A 116 -16.05 0.31 5.54
C ALA A 116 -16.32 0.42 4.03
N GLY A 117 -15.86 -0.54 3.24
CA GLY A 117 -16.01 -0.53 1.78
C GLY A 117 -15.04 0.39 1.05
N ASP A 118 -14.02 0.89 1.73
CA ASP A 118 -13.07 1.87 1.19
C ASP A 118 -12.15 1.29 0.12
N LEU A 119 -11.94 -0.03 0.10
CA LEU A 119 -11.13 -0.71 -0.91
C LEU A 119 -11.93 -1.32 -2.06
N LEU A 120 -13.24 -1.50 -1.93
CA LEU A 120 -14.05 -2.21 -2.93
C LEU A 120 -14.03 -1.54 -4.32
N THR A 121 -13.74 -0.25 -4.36
CA THR A 121 -13.67 0.56 -5.58
C THR A 121 -12.28 0.64 -6.21
N HIS A 122 -11.29 -0.05 -5.62
CA HIS A 122 -9.89 -0.02 -6.08
C HIS A 122 -9.51 -1.19 -7.02
N GLY A 123 -10.50 -1.88 -7.60
CA GLY A 123 -10.22 -2.98 -8.51
C GLY A 123 -9.64 -4.21 -7.83
N VAL A 124 -9.95 -4.43 -6.55
CA VAL A 124 -9.54 -5.63 -5.81
C VAL A 124 -10.13 -6.86 -6.48
N SER A 125 -9.29 -7.71 -7.05
CA SER A 125 -9.71 -8.93 -7.74
C SER A 125 -10.20 -10.00 -6.77
N ALA A 126 -9.49 -10.13 -5.65
CA ALA A 126 -9.85 -11.06 -4.58
C ALA A 126 -9.39 -10.51 -3.22
N GLY A 127 -10.06 -10.90 -2.15
CA GLY A 127 -9.69 -10.39 -0.83
C GLY A 127 -10.65 -10.77 0.26
N LEU A 128 -10.56 -10.05 1.38
CA LEU A 128 -11.40 -10.21 2.55
C LEU A 128 -12.04 -8.89 2.95
N GLN A 129 -13.33 -8.90 3.23
CA GLN A 129 -13.99 -7.84 3.97
C GLN A 129 -14.15 -8.29 5.42
N LEU A 130 -13.51 -7.59 6.33
CA LEU A 130 -13.57 -7.91 7.76
C LEU A 130 -14.93 -7.52 8.35
N SER A 131 -15.34 -8.25 9.38
CA SER A 131 -16.54 -7.97 10.18
C SER A 131 -16.15 -8.03 11.64
N GLY A 132 -16.74 -7.17 12.44
CA GLY A 132 -16.48 -7.04 13.87
C GLY A 132 -15.90 -5.67 14.23
N ASP A 133 -15.93 -5.35 15.53
CA ASP A 133 -15.41 -4.10 16.04
C ASP A 133 -13.86 -4.14 16.12
N GLU A 134 -13.18 -3.08 15.69
CA GLU A 134 -11.72 -2.97 15.83
C GLU A 134 -11.26 -2.99 17.29
N ALA A 135 -12.14 -2.66 18.22
CA ALA A 135 -11.87 -2.71 19.66
C ALA A 135 -11.79 -4.13 20.25
N GLU A 136 -12.30 -5.14 19.54
CA GLU A 136 -12.19 -6.53 19.95
C GLU A 136 -10.78 -7.04 19.63
N HIS A 137 -10.01 -7.37 20.66
CA HIS A 137 -8.60 -7.78 20.54
C HIS A 137 -8.42 -9.29 20.28
N ASP A 138 -9.51 -10.05 20.26
CA ASP A 138 -9.47 -11.50 20.10
C ASP A 138 -9.56 -11.86 18.62
N GLU A 139 -8.49 -12.42 18.06
CA GLU A 139 -8.43 -12.87 16.66
C GLU A 139 -9.47 -13.94 16.35
N ASP A 140 -9.85 -14.76 17.34
CA ASP A 140 -10.84 -15.84 17.16
C ASP A 140 -12.26 -15.29 16.94
N THR A 141 -12.53 -14.04 17.27
CA THR A 141 -13.82 -13.38 17.06
C THR A 141 -13.91 -12.67 15.70
N VAL A 142 -12.77 -12.50 15.02
CA VAL A 142 -12.74 -11.83 13.71
C VAL A 142 -13.33 -12.75 12.64
N ALA A 143 -14.39 -12.31 12.04
CA ALA A 143 -14.97 -12.96 10.89
C ALA A 143 -14.72 -12.13 9.61
N ALA A 144 -14.74 -12.78 8.46
CA ALA A 144 -14.52 -12.13 7.18
C ALA A 144 -15.42 -12.72 6.10
N ARG A 145 -15.76 -11.90 5.10
CA ARG A 145 -16.35 -12.32 3.84
C ARG A 145 -15.30 -12.29 2.75
N LEU A 146 -15.37 -13.23 1.82
CA LEU A 146 -14.51 -13.17 0.64
C LEU A 146 -14.94 -12.01 -0.26
N ILE A 147 -13.98 -11.31 -0.83
CA ILE A 147 -14.18 -10.36 -1.93
C ILE A 147 -13.85 -11.10 -3.24
N ARG A 148 -14.68 -10.92 -4.25
CA ARG A 148 -14.47 -11.36 -5.62
C ARG A 148 -14.90 -10.24 -6.56
N ASP A 149 -14.03 -9.85 -7.47
CA ASP A 149 -14.30 -8.80 -8.45
C ASP A 149 -14.84 -7.50 -7.83
N GLY A 150 -14.25 -7.09 -6.70
CA GLY A 150 -14.62 -5.88 -5.96
C GLY A 150 -15.88 -6.00 -5.08
N GLU A 151 -16.53 -7.19 -5.02
CA GLU A 151 -17.75 -7.35 -4.22
C GLU A 151 -17.60 -8.39 -3.11
N PRO A 152 -18.09 -8.13 -1.88
CA PRO A 152 -18.15 -9.11 -0.82
C PRO A 152 -19.14 -10.23 -1.16
N THR A 153 -18.69 -11.47 -1.12
CA THR A 153 -19.48 -12.64 -1.53
C THR A 153 -19.44 -13.75 -0.50
N GLY A 154 -20.46 -14.61 -0.53
CA GLY A 154 -20.52 -15.82 0.31
C GLY A 154 -20.86 -15.56 1.78
N PRO A 155 -20.76 -16.60 2.62
CA PRO A 155 -21.04 -16.51 4.04
C PRO A 155 -19.92 -15.78 4.81
N LEU A 156 -20.22 -15.40 6.03
CA LEU A 156 -19.22 -14.94 6.99
C LEU A 156 -18.44 -16.16 7.52
N LEU A 157 -17.12 -16.11 7.47
CA LEU A 157 -16.20 -17.18 7.84
C LEU A 157 -15.33 -16.72 8.99
N GLY A 158 -14.81 -17.63 9.79
CA GLY A 158 -13.68 -17.34 10.67
C GLY A 158 -12.44 -16.90 9.88
N LEU A 159 -11.62 -16.02 10.43
CA LEU A 159 -10.52 -15.40 9.71
C LEU A 159 -9.54 -16.43 9.12
N ALA A 160 -9.20 -17.48 9.86
CA ALA A 160 -8.29 -18.53 9.39
C ALA A 160 -8.85 -19.26 8.16
N ASP A 161 -10.15 -19.62 8.19
CA ASP A 161 -10.83 -20.30 7.08
C ASP A 161 -10.94 -19.37 5.86
N ALA A 162 -11.20 -18.08 6.10
CA ALA A 162 -11.28 -17.08 5.03
C ALA A 162 -9.92 -16.89 4.31
N ILE A 163 -8.80 -16.82 5.07
CA ILE A 163 -7.45 -16.75 4.50
C ILE A 163 -7.14 -18.03 3.71
N SER A 164 -7.43 -19.22 4.26
CA SER A 164 -7.21 -20.48 3.57
C SER A 164 -7.98 -20.55 2.24
N GLN A 165 -9.25 -20.14 2.21
CA GLN A 165 -10.03 -20.10 0.98
C GLN A 165 -9.54 -19.07 -0.04
N LEU A 166 -8.93 -17.96 0.42
CA LEU A 166 -8.32 -16.97 -0.47
C LEU A 166 -7.03 -17.53 -1.10
N VAL A 167 -6.21 -18.23 -0.34
CA VAL A 167 -5.01 -18.92 -0.82
C VAL A 167 -5.38 -20.02 -1.82
N ASP A 168 -6.34 -20.87 -1.47
CA ASP A 168 -6.88 -21.91 -2.37
C ASP A 168 -7.40 -21.33 -3.70
N PHE A 169 -7.98 -20.12 -3.66
CA PHE A 169 -8.40 -19.42 -4.86
C PHE A 169 -7.19 -18.99 -5.69
N ALA A 170 -6.18 -18.40 -5.06
CA ALA A 170 -4.97 -17.97 -5.75
C ALA A 170 -4.26 -19.14 -6.45
N GLU A 171 -4.24 -20.32 -5.84
CA GLU A 171 -3.67 -21.54 -6.43
C GLU A 171 -4.46 -22.06 -7.66
N LYS A 172 -5.77 -21.86 -7.67
CA LYS A 172 -6.67 -22.41 -8.71
C LYS A 172 -6.92 -21.48 -9.88
N VAL A 173 -6.53 -20.21 -9.77
CA VAL A 173 -6.73 -19.25 -10.85
C VAL A 173 -5.86 -19.64 -12.06
N SER A 174 -6.49 -19.91 -13.19
CA SER A 174 -5.82 -20.25 -14.46
C SER A 174 -5.30 -18.99 -15.18
N ALA A 175 -4.37 -19.20 -16.13
CA ALA A 175 -3.84 -18.10 -16.96
C ALA A 175 -4.93 -17.34 -17.76
N GLU A 176 -6.01 -18.01 -18.11
CA GLU A 176 -7.18 -17.38 -18.77
C GLU A 176 -7.93 -16.44 -17.82
N HIS A 177 -8.07 -16.83 -16.55
CA HIS A 177 -8.72 -16.03 -15.53
C HIS A 177 -7.88 -14.77 -15.18
N LEU A 178 -6.55 -14.86 -15.29
CA LEU A 178 -5.65 -13.71 -15.09
C LEU A 178 -5.92 -12.57 -16.07
N GLN A 179 -6.19 -12.88 -17.35
CA GLN A 179 -6.52 -11.85 -18.35
C GLN A 179 -7.83 -11.14 -18.05
N ASP A 180 -8.80 -11.81 -17.43
CA ASP A 180 -10.05 -11.21 -17.00
C ASP A 180 -9.86 -10.35 -15.75
N LEU A 181 -9.02 -10.77 -14.81
CA LEU A 181 -8.66 -9.99 -13.62
C LEU A 181 -7.90 -8.71 -13.97
N GLU A 182 -6.96 -8.75 -14.92
CA GLU A 182 -6.27 -7.58 -15.44
C GLU A 182 -7.25 -6.57 -16.08
N ARG A 183 -8.25 -7.04 -16.82
CA ARG A 183 -9.30 -6.18 -17.40
C ARG A 183 -10.17 -5.52 -16.33
N VAL A 184 -10.47 -6.20 -15.22
CA VAL A 184 -11.22 -5.62 -14.10
C VAL A 184 -10.41 -4.54 -13.41
N SER A 185 -9.11 -4.76 -13.21
CA SER A 185 -8.19 -3.75 -12.65
C SER A 185 -8.11 -2.49 -13.50
N ASP A 186 -8.06 -2.63 -14.83
CA ASP A 186 -8.04 -1.50 -15.77
C ASP A 186 -9.40 -0.78 -15.88
N ALA A 187 -10.50 -1.51 -15.72
CA ALA A 187 -11.86 -0.96 -15.79
C ALA A 187 -12.28 -0.19 -14.52
N ALA A 188 -11.65 -0.44 -13.39
CA ALA A 188 -11.90 0.27 -12.12
C ALA A 188 -11.51 1.77 -12.15
N GLY A 189 -11.04 2.27 -13.29
CA GLY A 189 -10.76 3.69 -13.53
C GLY A 189 -11.98 4.62 -13.66
N SER A 190 -13.21 4.14 -13.47
CA SER A 190 -14.43 4.97 -13.45
C SER A 190 -14.81 5.28 -12.02
N ALA A 191 -14.53 6.50 -11.60
CA ALA A 191 -14.73 7.02 -10.25
C ALA A 191 -16.14 6.74 -9.68
N PRO A 192 -16.27 5.89 -8.65
CA PRO A 192 -17.36 6.00 -7.70
C PRO A 192 -17.05 7.12 -6.70
N THR A 193 -18.04 7.53 -5.95
CA THR A 193 -17.93 8.55 -4.90
C THR A 193 -16.70 8.22 -4.02
N SER A 194 -15.61 8.99 -4.22
CA SER A 194 -14.35 8.72 -3.54
C SER A 194 -14.57 8.79 -2.03
N PRO A 195 -14.21 7.77 -1.26
CA PRO A 195 -14.20 7.91 0.19
C PRO A 195 -13.33 9.12 0.55
N ALA A 196 -13.65 9.80 1.64
CA ALA A 196 -12.85 10.92 2.10
C ALA A 196 -11.40 10.48 2.24
N LEU A 197 -10.48 11.20 1.60
CA LEU A 197 -9.06 10.87 1.68
C LEU A 197 -8.62 10.89 3.14
N PRO A 198 -7.86 9.91 3.63
CA PRO A 198 -7.33 9.90 4.99
C PRO A 198 -6.19 10.93 5.11
N ILE A 199 -6.54 12.20 5.10
CA ILE A 199 -5.61 13.34 5.17
C ILE A 199 -6.01 14.24 6.33
N GLY A 200 -5.01 14.68 7.10
CA GLY A 200 -5.18 15.52 8.27
C GLY A 200 -5.14 14.75 9.58
N TRP A 201 -5.79 15.27 10.56
CA TRP A 201 -5.83 14.74 11.91
C TRP A 201 -6.94 13.69 12.04
N LEU A 202 -6.58 12.42 12.26
CA LEU A 202 -7.46 11.27 12.19
C LEU A 202 -7.53 10.60 13.58
N THR A 203 -8.71 10.66 14.22
CA THR A 203 -8.92 10.14 15.58
C THR A 203 -9.96 9.03 15.66
N GLU A 204 -10.67 8.73 14.56
CA GLU A 204 -11.84 7.85 14.58
C GLU A 204 -11.51 6.40 14.97
N HIS A 205 -10.26 5.96 14.70
CA HIS A 205 -9.83 4.58 14.94
C HIS A 205 -8.64 4.49 15.91
N THR A 206 -8.37 5.55 16.67
CA THR A 206 -7.22 5.63 17.57
C THR A 206 -7.64 5.52 19.04
N LYS A 207 -6.69 5.17 19.89
CA LYS A 207 -6.89 5.18 21.35
C LYS A 207 -6.97 6.63 21.87
N PRO A 208 -7.63 6.88 23.02
CA PRO A 208 -7.64 8.21 23.62
C PRO A 208 -6.23 8.79 23.78
N GLY A 209 -6.02 10.05 23.39
CA GLY A 209 -4.71 10.73 23.40
C GLY A 209 -3.73 10.30 22.29
N ARG A 210 -4.19 9.48 21.36
CA ARG A 210 -3.45 9.07 20.18
C ARG A 210 -4.14 9.56 18.91
N VAL A 211 -3.38 9.71 17.85
CA VAL A 211 -3.86 10.18 16.55
C VAL A 211 -3.07 9.52 15.43
N ASP A 212 -3.75 9.23 14.35
CA ASP A 212 -3.13 8.97 13.05
C ASP A 212 -3.04 10.28 12.26
N LEU A 213 -1.93 10.54 11.63
CA LEU A 213 -1.72 11.76 10.85
C LEU A 213 -1.60 11.42 9.37
N GLY A 214 -2.63 11.74 8.60
CA GLY A 214 -2.67 11.53 7.16
C GLY A 214 -2.03 12.68 6.39
N ALA A 215 -1.19 12.38 5.41
CA ALA A 215 -0.53 13.36 4.57
C ALA A 215 -0.63 13.00 3.08
N GLY A 216 -0.95 13.99 2.26
CA GLY A 216 -0.78 13.92 0.82
C GLY A 216 0.56 14.49 0.38
N LEU A 217 0.94 14.17 -0.86
CA LEU A 217 2.11 14.75 -1.54
C LEU A 217 1.69 15.18 -2.94
N GLN A 218 2.25 16.28 -3.41
CA GLN A 218 2.00 16.72 -4.78
C GLN A 218 2.51 15.64 -5.74
N ASP A 219 1.64 15.16 -6.63
CA ASP A 219 1.90 14.08 -7.60
C ASP A 219 2.44 12.77 -6.99
N GLY A 220 2.33 12.59 -5.67
CA GLY A 220 2.87 11.46 -4.94
C GLY A 220 4.40 11.45 -4.86
N VAL A 221 5.08 12.56 -5.08
CA VAL A 221 6.54 12.65 -5.09
C VAL A 221 7.07 12.97 -3.70
N LEU A 222 7.91 12.08 -3.18
CA LEU A 222 8.61 12.22 -1.90
C LEU A 222 10.12 12.30 -2.15
N PRO A 223 10.77 13.46 -1.95
CA PRO A 223 12.22 13.54 -2.01
C PRO A 223 12.90 12.52 -1.08
N GLY A 224 13.95 11.83 -1.55
CA GLY A 224 14.62 10.77 -0.80
C GLY A 224 15.19 11.22 0.54
N GLU A 225 15.54 12.51 0.69
CA GLU A 225 15.94 13.08 1.99
C GLU A 225 14.78 13.09 3.00
N TYR A 226 13.54 13.28 2.54
CA TYR A 226 12.35 13.30 3.40
C TYR A 226 11.88 11.88 3.75
N ALA A 227 12.15 10.87 2.92
CA ALA A 227 11.99 9.47 3.31
C ALA A 227 12.87 9.14 4.52
N GLY A 228 14.14 9.59 4.54
CA GLY A 228 15.01 9.49 5.70
C GLY A 228 14.54 10.29 6.91
N LEU A 229 13.87 11.43 6.70
CA LEU A 229 13.31 12.25 7.78
C LEU A 229 12.11 11.56 8.44
N ILE A 230 11.15 11.04 7.67
CA ILE A 230 9.99 10.34 8.24
C ILE A 230 10.39 9.03 8.92
N ALA A 231 11.45 8.37 8.48
CA ALA A 231 12.02 7.20 9.16
C ALA A 231 12.43 7.51 10.61
N GLN A 232 12.90 8.74 10.88
CA GLN A 232 13.30 9.15 12.24
C GLN A 232 12.14 9.25 13.23
N LEU A 233 10.90 9.24 12.76
CA LEU A 233 9.73 9.22 13.64
C LEU A 233 9.63 7.91 14.44
N GLY A 234 10.28 6.82 13.96
CA GLY A 234 10.35 5.55 14.66
C GLY A 234 9.02 4.80 14.74
N VAL A 235 8.02 5.22 13.96
CA VAL A 235 6.69 4.59 13.89
C VAL A 235 6.44 4.01 12.50
N SER A 236 5.51 3.07 12.41
CA SER A 236 5.06 2.55 11.12
C SER A 236 4.29 3.61 10.35
N ILE A 237 4.53 3.67 9.04
CA ILE A 237 3.85 4.60 8.13
C ILE A 237 3.29 3.78 6.98
N SER A 238 2.00 3.92 6.72
CA SER A 238 1.35 3.26 5.58
C SER A 238 1.32 4.18 4.37
N VAL A 239 1.65 3.62 3.20
CA VAL A 239 1.32 4.21 1.91
C VAL A 239 -0.13 3.85 1.59
N THR A 240 -0.93 4.85 1.27
CA THR A 240 -2.35 4.64 0.97
C THR A 240 -2.56 4.32 -0.50
N PRO A 241 -3.67 3.64 -0.87
CA PRO A 241 -4.04 3.43 -2.27
C PRO A 241 -4.20 4.72 -3.09
N TRP A 242 -4.36 5.85 -2.42
CA TRP A 242 -4.56 7.18 -3.00
C TRP A 242 -3.28 8.05 -3.08
N ARG A 243 -2.09 7.44 -3.09
CA ARG A 243 -0.78 8.15 -3.17
C ARG A 243 -0.50 9.07 -1.98
N GLY A 244 -1.04 8.74 -0.82
CA GLY A 244 -0.79 9.45 0.43
C GLY A 244 -0.03 8.58 1.43
N LEU A 245 0.19 9.14 2.60
CA LEU A 245 0.80 8.49 3.75
C LEU A 245 -0.13 8.59 4.95
N VAL A 246 -0.09 7.58 5.83
CA VAL A 246 -0.67 7.68 7.18
C VAL A 246 0.43 7.31 8.17
N ILE A 247 0.75 8.25 9.05
CA ILE A 247 1.69 8.09 10.17
C ILE A 247 0.85 7.65 11.37
N HIS A 248 1.11 6.44 11.88
CA HIS A 248 0.22 5.79 12.83
C HIS A 248 0.61 6.02 14.28
N ASP A 249 -0.41 6.03 15.14
CA ASP A 249 -0.31 5.93 16.60
C ASP A 249 0.65 6.96 17.21
N LEU A 250 0.53 8.21 16.82
CA LEU A 250 1.27 9.33 17.42
C LEU A 250 0.57 9.80 18.69
N ALA A 251 1.32 10.25 19.69
CA ALA A 251 0.74 11.10 20.75
C ALA A 251 0.33 12.44 20.13
N GLU A 252 -0.78 13.02 20.61
CA GLU A 252 -1.30 14.30 20.06
C GLU A 252 -0.24 15.41 20.01
N GLY A 253 0.59 15.52 21.08
CA GLY A 253 1.67 16.50 21.12
C GLY A 253 2.76 16.26 20.08
N ASP A 254 3.09 14.99 19.82
CA ASP A 254 4.08 14.61 18.81
C ASP A 254 3.53 14.84 17.40
N ALA A 255 2.25 14.54 17.16
CA ALA A 255 1.59 14.77 15.88
C ALA A 255 1.59 16.27 15.49
N ASP A 256 1.38 17.18 16.45
CA ASP A 256 1.48 18.63 16.22
C ASP A 256 2.92 19.04 15.80
N VAL A 257 3.93 18.46 16.44
CA VAL A 257 5.34 18.68 16.06
C VAL A 257 5.60 18.13 14.66
N VAL A 258 5.17 16.91 14.36
CA VAL A 258 5.33 16.27 13.04
C VAL A 258 4.70 17.13 11.95
N LEU A 259 3.47 17.59 12.16
CA LEU A 259 2.78 18.47 11.23
C LEU A 259 3.56 19.75 10.95
N ARG A 260 4.04 20.44 12.00
CA ARG A 260 4.85 21.68 11.86
C ARG A 260 6.16 21.45 11.14
N VAL A 261 6.77 20.28 11.28
CA VAL A 261 8.02 19.93 10.62
C VAL A 261 7.81 19.54 9.16
N LEU A 262 6.77 18.79 8.86
CA LEU A 262 6.55 18.23 7.52
C LEU A 262 5.78 19.17 6.59
N ALA A 263 4.84 19.97 7.07
CA ALA A 263 4.06 20.87 6.23
C ALA A 263 4.92 21.85 5.41
N PRO A 264 5.96 22.53 5.97
CA PRO A 264 6.84 23.40 5.18
C PRO A 264 7.69 22.64 4.15
N ARG A 265 7.73 21.31 4.21
CA ARG A 265 8.48 20.42 3.30
C ARG A 265 7.61 19.83 2.19
N GLY A 266 6.39 20.34 2.03
CA GLY A 266 5.48 19.95 0.96
C GLY A 266 4.54 18.79 1.30
N PHE A 267 4.51 18.34 2.57
CA PHE A 267 3.47 17.41 3.00
C PHE A 267 2.15 18.16 3.20
N ILE A 268 1.07 17.63 2.66
CA ILE A 268 -0.24 18.27 2.60
C ILE A 268 -1.16 17.60 3.62
N PHE A 269 -1.56 18.36 4.64
CA PHE A 269 -2.43 17.90 5.72
C PHE A 269 -3.85 18.45 5.64
N ASP A 270 -4.20 19.12 4.55
CA ASP A 270 -5.55 19.59 4.24
C ASP A 270 -6.11 18.79 3.06
N ALA A 271 -7.15 17.99 3.33
CA ALA A 271 -7.81 17.17 2.33
C ALA A 271 -8.44 17.99 1.18
N ASN A 272 -8.71 19.27 1.41
CA ASN A 272 -9.27 20.17 0.41
C ASN A 272 -8.19 20.95 -0.37
N SER A 273 -6.92 20.66 -0.14
CA SER A 273 -5.83 21.37 -0.81
C SER A 273 -5.85 21.14 -2.31
N PRO A 274 -5.84 22.22 -3.14
CA PRO A 274 -5.77 22.07 -4.58
C PRO A 274 -4.46 21.42 -5.07
N ALA A 275 -3.43 21.39 -4.23
CA ALA A 275 -2.16 20.75 -4.55
C ALA A 275 -2.23 19.20 -4.57
N LEU A 276 -3.31 18.62 -4.08
CA LEU A 276 -3.57 17.16 -4.21
C LEU A 276 -3.98 16.74 -5.63
N GLY A 277 -4.25 17.70 -6.52
CA GLY A 277 -4.76 17.45 -7.86
C GLY A 277 -6.22 17.00 -7.85
N HIS A 278 -6.87 17.06 -9.00
CA HIS A 278 -8.18 16.41 -9.20
C HIS A 278 -7.89 14.91 -9.41
N ARG A 279 -8.28 14.10 -8.47
CA ARG A 279 -8.18 12.64 -8.52
C ARG A 279 -9.49 12.03 -8.96
#